data_f1b0eea39331a9b3102fd602acebe998
#
_entry.id   f1b0eea39331a9b3102fd602acebe998
#
_cell.length_a   1.000
_cell.length_b   1.000
_cell.length_c   1.000
_cell.angle_alpha   90.00
_cell.angle_beta   90.00
_cell.angle_gamma   90.00
#
_symmetry.space_group_name_H-M   'P 1'
#
loop_
_entity.id
_entity.type
_entity.pdbx_description
1 polymer ?
#
loop_
_entity_poly.entity_id
_entity_poly.type
_entity_poly.pdbx_seq_one_letter_code
_entity_poly.pdbx_strand_id
1 'polypeptide(L)'
;MRWIVPLLLAIAPAQSAIASDRDASDRQASDHMSYVLFDGSGDGSSMMSGSSDDFRLARKHRAGHSPLLYVRDGGSAYVIRDAALLSRAHAIMEPQRQLGERQGELGRQQGELGSRQAALGAEQGKLGALMANATPRQMASLAERQAALGERQSSLGAQQAELGERQGELGQQQEHLAELARPQFRALVNEAIQRGLAQRVD
;
A
#
# COMPACT_ATOMS: atom_id res chain seq x y z
N MET A 1 -19.35 46.67 18.17
CA MET A 1 -17.88 46.74 18.08
C MET A 1 -17.31 45.45 18.67
N ARG A 2 -16.93 44.49 17.83
CA ARG A 2 -16.30 43.21 18.26
C ARG A 2 -14.93 43.13 17.60
N TRP A 3 -13.91 43.17 18.44
CA TRP A 3 -12.50 43.14 18.06
C TRP A 3 -12.13 41.73 17.62
N ILE A 4 -11.67 41.59 16.39
CA ILE A 4 -11.06 40.36 15.86
C ILE A 4 -9.56 40.49 16.10
N VAL A 5 -9.00 39.63 16.95
CA VAL A 5 -7.57 39.48 17.17
C VAL A 5 -7.03 38.50 16.15
N PRO A 6 -6.07 38.85 15.28
CA PRO A 6 -5.42 37.87 14.40
C PRO A 6 -4.37 37.08 15.18
N LEU A 7 -4.54 35.78 15.25
CA LEU A 7 -3.54 34.81 15.76
C LEU A 7 -2.43 34.64 14.72
N LEU A 8 -1.31 35.31 14.93
CA LEU A 8 -0.07 35.09 14.15
C LEU A 8 0.57 33.78 14.57
N LEU A 9 0.45 32.77 13.73
CA LEU A 9 1.17 31.49 13.87
C LEU A 9 2.60 31.70 13.35
N ALA A 10 3.55 31.77 14.25
CA ALA A 10 4.98 31.82 13.95
C ALA A 10 5.43 30.40 13.50
N ILE A 11 5.71 30.22 12.21
CA ILE A 11 6.36 29.04 11.66
C ILE A 11 7.88 29.21 11.86
N ALA A 12 8.45 28.51 12.82
CA ALA A 12 9.91 28.37 12.94
C ALA A 12 10.41 27.33 11.92
N PRO A 13 11.52 27.57 11.21
CA PRO A 13 12.09 26.57 10.32
C PRO A 13 12.88 25.54 11.14
N ALA A 14 12.36 24.32 11.29
CA ALA A 14 13.11 23.18 11.76
C ALA A 14 13.96 22.61 10.60
N GLN A 15 15.11 23.21 10.35
CA GLN A 15 16.16 22.65 9.50
C GLN A 15 17.32 22.29 10.40
N SER A 16 17.44 21.04 10.85
CA SER A 16 18.70 20.42 11.34
C SER A 16 18.54 18.99 11.89
N ALA A 17 17.64 18.13 11.37
CA ALA A 17 17.53 16.75 11.85
C ALA A 17 17.53 15.69 10.73
N ILE A 18 17.89 16.02 9.48
CA ILE A 18 17.76 15.07 8.35
C ILE A 18 19.01 14.18 8.13
N ALA A 19 20.14 14.54 8.71
CA ALA A 19 21.40 13.79 8.50
C ALA A 19 21.56 12.57 9.41
N SER A 20 20.98 12.57 10.62
CA SER A 20 21.14 11.47 11.59
C SER A 20 20.19 10.29 11.36
N ASP A 21 19.06 10.52 10.67
CA ASP A 21 18.04 9.49 10.42
C ASP A 21 18.40 8.55 9.25
N ARG A 22 19.21 9.02 8.31
CA ARG A 22 19.68 8.16 7.20
C ARG A 22 20.67 7.12 7.66
N ASP A 23 21.60 7.46 8.53
CA ASP A 23 22.59 6.51 9.08
C ASP A 23 21.97 5.47 10.02
N ALA A 24 20.89 5.78 10.71
CA ALA A 24 20.15 4.84 11.54
C ALA A 24 19.28 3.90 10.67
N SER A 25 18.66 4.42 9.62
CA SER A 25 17.89 3.64 8.65
C SER A 25 18.76 2.68 7.84
N ASP A 26 19.98 3.10 7.45
CA ASP A 26 20.93 2.25 6.72
C ASP A 26 21.51 1.13 7.60
N ARG A 27 21.69 1.35 8.91
CA ARG A 27 22.13 0.30 9.85
C ARG A 27 21.02 -0.71 10.16
N GLN A 28 19.77 -0.28 10.26
CA GLN A 28 18.62 -1.19 10.42
C GLN A 28 18.33 -1.98 9.13
N ALA A 29 18.57 -1.39 7.94
CA ALA A 29 18.43 -2.07 6.66
C ALA A 29 19.45 -3.20 6.45
N SER A 30 20.62 -3.17 7.13
CA SER A 30 21.66 -4.19 6.98
C SER A 30 21.34 -5.53 7.69
N ASP A 31 20.36 -5.56 8.59
CA ASP A 31 19.98 -6.77 9.34
C ASP A 31 18.70 -7.43 8.80
N HIS A 32 18.08 -6.85 7.76
CA HIS A 32 16.85 -7.34 7.16
C HIS A 32 17.14 -8.06 5.84
N MET A 33 16.74 -9.32 5.78
CA MET A 33 16.71 -10.06 4.51
C MET A 33 15.70 -9.40 3.57
N SER A 34 16.16 -8.99 2.38
CA SER A 34 15.31 -8.51 1.29
C SER A 34 15.30 -9.52 0.14
N TYR A 35 14.20 -9.56 -0.60
CA TYR A 35 14.07 -10.45 -1.75
C TYR A 35 13.21 -9.83 -2.85
N VAL A 36 13.50 -10.25 -4.08
CA VAL A 36 12.70 -9.94 -5.28
C VAL A 36 12.51 -11.23 -6.07
N LEU A 37 11.26 -11.64 -6.22
CA LEU A 37 10.87 -12.83 -6.98
C LEU A 37 10.19 -12.41 -8.29
N PHE A 38 10.75 -12.81 -9.42
CA PHE A 38 10.13 -12.70 -10.74
C PHE A 38 9.56 -14.05 -11.14
N ASP A 39 8.30 -14.08 -11.55
CA ASP A 39 7.58 -15.31 -11.91
C ASP A 39 7.82 -15.82 -13.34
N GLY A 40 8.48 -15.02 -14.17
CA GLY A 40 8.71 -15.39 -15.58
C GLY A 40 7.53 -15.06 -16.50
N SER A 41 6.41 -14.54 -15.98
CA SER A 41 5.33 -14.00 -16.82
C SER A 41 5.81 -12.76 -17.58
N GLY A 42 5.39 -12.63 -18.83
CA GLY A 42 5.81 -11.53 -19.70
C GLY A 42 5.31 -10.16 -19.29
N ASP A 43 4.36 -10.11 -18.36
CA ASP A 43 3.74 -8.88 -17.83
C ASP A 43 4.59 -8.15 -16.77
N GLY A 44 5.73 -8.74 -16.39
CA GLY A 44 6.63 -8.15 -15.39
C GLY A 44 6.20 -8.36 -13.95
N SER A 45 5.27 -9.30 -13.71
CA SER A 45 4.83 -9.68 -12.37
C SER A 45 6.01 -10.00 -11.46
N SER A 46 6.06 -9.34 -10.31
CA SER A 46 7.12 -9.54 -9.32
C SER A 46 6.59 -9.30 -7.91
N MET A 47 7.08 -10.10 -6.97
CA MET A 47 6.85 -9.90 -5.55
C MET A 47 8.16 -9.48 -4.89
N MET A 48 8.10 -8.47 -4.03
CA MET A 48 9.31 -7.98 -3.36
C MET A 48 9.07 -7.61 -1.90
N SER A 49 10.10 -7.84 -1.10
CA SER A 49 10.26 -7.26 0.23
C SER A 49 11.65 -6.67 0.30
N GLY A 50 11.76 -5.36 0.32
CA GLY A 50 13.05 -4.66 0.30
C GLY A 50 12.94 -3.29 -0.37
N SER A 51 14.06 -2.73 -0.75
CA SER A 51 14.19 -1.40 -1.34
C SER A 51 13.98 -1.41 -2.87
N SER A 52 13.70 -0.23 -3.44
CA SER A 52 13.70 -0.03 -4.89
C SER A 52 15.07 -0.31 -5.53
N ASP A 53 16.15 -0.23 -4.76
CA ASP A 53 17.49 -0.57 -5.21
C ASP A 53 17.66 -2.07 -5.37
N ASP A 54 17.11 -2.87 -4.45
CA ASP A 54 17.08 -4.32 -4.57
C ASP A 54 16.33 -4.76 -5.83
N PHE A 55 15.20 -4.12 -6.12
CA PHE A 55 14.45 -4.38 -7.36
C PHE A 55 15.28 -4.05 -8.61
N ARG A 56 15.98 -2.93 -8.60
CA ARG A 56 16.83 -2.49 -9.72
C ARG A 56 17.99 -3.46 -9.94
N LEU A 57 18.62 -3.93 -8.86
CA LEU A 57 19.69 -4.93 -8.92
C LEU A 57 19.16 -6.28 -9.40
N ALA A 58 18.07 -6.77 -8.84
CA ALA A 58 17.42 -8.01 -9.27
C ALA A 58 17.11 -7.99 -10.78
N ARG A 59 16.59 -6.86 -11.28
CA ARG A 59 16.29 -6.67 -12.69
C ARG A 59 17.53 -6.74 -13.60
N LYS A 60 18.69 -6.26 -13.13
CA LYS A 60 19.96 -6.36 -13.89
C LYS A 60 20.40 -7.82 -14.08
N HIS A 61 20.09 -8.67 -13.13
CA HIS A 61 20.44 -10.10 -13.17
C HIS A 61 19.40 -10.96 -13.91
N ARG A 62 18.26 -10.38 -14.31
CA ARG A 62 17.23 -11.07 -15.06
C ARG A 62 17.58 -11.11 -16.55
N ALA A 63 17.66 -12.30 -17.13
CA ALA A 63 17.80 -12.50 -18.56
C ALA A 63 16.42 -12.54 -19.23
N GLY A 64 16.01 -11.44 -19.87
CA GLY A 64 14.69 -11.32 -20.50
C GLY A 64 13.55 -11.47 -19.50
N HIS A 65 12.66 -12.44 -19.74
CA HIS A 65 11.51 -12.74 -18.87
C HIS A 65 11.73 -13.98 -17.99
N SER A 66 12.97 -14.47 -17.84
CA SER A 66 13.24 -15.67 -17.06
C SER A 66 12.86 -15.49 -15.59
N PRO A 67 12.28 -16.53 -14.95
CA PRO A 67 12.01 -16.53 -13.52
C PRO A 67 13.32 -16.44 -12.73
N LEU A 68 13.30 -15.71 -11.62
CA LEU A 68 14.47 -15.41 -10.83
C LEU A 68 14.08 -15.04 -9.41
N LEU A 69 14.76 -15.58 -8.42
CA LEU A 69 14.73 -15.09 -7.05
C LEU A 69 16.07 -14.40 -6.75
N TYR A 70 16.02 -13.11 -6.48
CA TYR A 70 17.12 -12.32 -5.94
C TYR A 70 16.91 -12.17 -4.44
N VAL A 71 17.95 -12.41 -3.65
CA VAL A 71 17.90 -12.28 -2.19
C VAL A 71 19.14 -11.53 -1.73
N ARG A 72 18.96 -10.58 -0.83
CA ARG A 72 20.04 -9.98 -0.06
C ARG A 72 19.87 -10.33 1.41
N ASP A 73 20.91 -10.89 2.03
CA ASP A 73 20.94 -11.23 3.45
C ASP A 73 22.33 -10.89 4.01
N GLY A 74 22.37 -10.10 5.08
CA GLY A 74 23.62 -9.75 5.77
C GLY A 74 24.69 -9.11 4.90
N GLY A 75 24.31 -8.29 3.89
CA GLY A 75 25.24 -7.64 2.98
C GLY A 75 25.70 -8.48 1.80
N SER A 76 25.35 -9.76 1.71
CA SER A 76 25.59 -10.62 0.56
C SER A 76 24.33 -10.73 -0.29
N ALA A 77 24.49 -10.69 -1.61
CA ALA A 77 23.38 -10.86 -2.55
C ALA A 77 23.52 -12.18 -3.32
N TYR A 78 22.40 -12.83 -3.56
CA TYR A 78 22.32 -14.12 -4.23
C TYR A 78 21.23 -14.12 -5.28
N VAL A 79 21.48 -14.87 -6.35
CA VAL A 79 20.53 -15.13 -7.44
C VAL A 79 20.29 -16.62 -7.53
N ILE A 80 19.02 -17.02 -7.47
CA ILE A 80 18.58 -18.41 -7.57
C ILE A 80 17.70 -18.54 -8.80
N ARG A 81 18.00 -19.55 -9.66
CA ARG A 81 17.28 -19.85 -10.90
C ARG A 81 16.78 -21.28 -10.97
N ASP A 82 17.03 -22.08 -9.93
CA ASP A 82 16.55 -23.45 -9.87
C ASP A 82 15.02 -23.50 -9.82
N ALA A 83 14.41 -24.23 -10.73
CA ALA A 83 12.96 -24.23 -10.91
C ALA A 83 12.21 -24.77 -9.67
N ALA A 84 12.79 -25.76 -8.96
CA ALA A 84 12.17 -26.33 -7.77
C ALA A 84 12.20 -25.34 -6.60
N LEU A 85 13.30 -24.64 -6.42
CA LEU A 85 13.43 -23.60 -5.40
C LEU A 85 12.54 -22.38 -5.72
N LEU A 86 12.44 -21.99 -6.99
CA LEU A 86 11.52 -20.92 -7.42
C LEU A 86 10.06 -21.30 -7.17
N SER A 87 9.65 -22.52 -7.48
CA SER A 87 8.31 -23.02 -7.17
C SER A 87 8.00 -22.95 -5.67
N ARG A 88 8.96 -23.31 -4.82
CA ARG A 88 8.82 -23.19 -3.37
C ARG A 88 8.74 -21.73 -2.91
N ALA A 89 9.56 -20.84 -3.50
CA ALA A 89 9.48 -19.42 -3.22
C ALA A 89 8.09 -18.84 -3.57
N HIS A 90 7.52 -19.23 -4.71
CA HIS A 90 6.14 -18.86 -5.08
C HIS A 90 5.12 -19.38 -4.06
N ALA A 91 5.25 -20.63 -3.61
CA ALA A 91 4.35 -21.19 -2.60
C ALA A 91 4.40 -20.43 -1.26
N ILE A 92 5.59 -19.97 -0.84
CA ILE A 92 5.76 -19.15 0.37
C ILE A 92 5.04 -17.79 0.20
N MET A 93 5.06 -17.22 -1.01
CA MET A 93 4.47 -15.91 -1.29
C MET A 93 2.98 -15.94 -1.65
N GLU A 94 2.44 -17.11 -1.94
CA GLU A 94 1.04 -17.25 -2.37
C GLU A 94 0.02 -16.61 -1.41
N PRO A 95 0.13 -16.75 -0.07
CA PRO A 95 -0.77 -16.08 0.86
C PRO A 95 -0.69 -14.54 0.77
N GLN A 96 0.51 -13.98 0.55
CA GLN A 96 0.69 -12.54 0.39
C GLN A 96 0.09 -12.04 -0.93
N ARG A 97 0.21 -12.82 -2.02
CA ARG A 97 -0.40 -12.51 -3.31
C ARG A 97 -1.93 -12.41 -3.19
N GLN A 98 -2.56 -13.41 -2.55
CA GLN A 98 -4.00 -13.43 -2.31
C GLN A 98 -4.45 -12.23 -1.45
N LEU A 99 -3.64 -11.87 -0.47
CA LEU A 99 -3.92 -10.69 0.35
C LEU A 99 -3.85 -9.39 -0.47
N GLY A 100 -2.86 -9.28 -1.37
CA GLY A 100 -2.73 -8.15 -2.29
C GLY A 100 -3.95 -8.01 -3.22
N GLU A 101 -4.50 -9.12 -3.72
CA GLU A 101 -5.73 -9.12 -4.51
C GLU A 101 -6.93 -8.58 -3.72
N ARG A 102 -7.07 -9.00 -2.45
CA ARG A 102 -8.13 -8.46 -1.56
C ARG A 102 -7.95 -6.96 -1.29
N GLN A 103 -6.71 -6.50 -1.11
CA GLN A 103 -6.43 -5.07 -0.95
C GLN A 103 -6.80 -4.29 -2.22
N GLY A 104 -6.50 -4.84 -3.40
CA GLY A 104 -6.91 -4.25 -4.68
C GLY A 104 -8.43 -4.13 -4.81
N GLU A 105 -9.19 -5.13 -4.37
CA GLU A 105 -10.64 -5.09 -4.33
C GLU A 105 -11.17 -3.99 -3.41
N LEU A 106 -10.64 -3.90 -2.17
CA LEU A 106 -11.01 -2.83 -1.25
C LEU A 106 -10.68 -1.44 -1.81
N GLY A 107 -9.55 -1.29 -2.51
CA GLY A 107 -9.18 -0.06 -3.18
C GLY A 107 -10.21 0.35 -4.25
N ARG A 108 -10.73 -0.60 -5.02
CA ARG A 108 -11.81 -0.33 -5.99
C ARG A 108 -13.09 0.14 -5.29
N GLN A 109 -13.50 -0.56 -4.21
CA GLN A 109 -14.69 -0.19 -3.43
C GLN A 109 -14.56 1.22 -2.82
N GLN A 110 -13.38 1.58 -2.32
CA GLN A 110 -13.10 2.96 -1.85
C GLN A 110 -13.22 3.98 -2.98
N GLY A 111 -12.71 3.66 -4.16
CA GLY A 111 -12.85 4.52 -5.35
C GLY A 111 -14.31 4.76 -5.75
N GLU A 112 -15.13 3.72 -5.71
CA GLU A 112 -16.57 3.82 -5.98
C GLU A 112 -17.30 4.67 -4.94
N LEU A 113 -16.99 4.48 -3.64
CA LEU A 113 -17.57 5.31 -2.57
C LEU A 113 -17.15 6.78 -2.71
N GLY A 114 -15.88 7.04 -3.06
CA GLY A 114 -15.39 8.39 -3.34
C GLY A 114 -16.17 9.04 -4.49
N SER A 115 -16.45 8.30 -5.55
CA SER A 115 -17.27 8.79 -6.68
C SER A 115 -18.70 9.11 -6.27
N ARG A 116 -19.33 8.25 -5.47
CA ARG A 116 -20.67 8.50 -4.92
C ARG A 116 -20.71 9.73 -3.99
N GLN A 117 -19.68 9.90 -3.18
CA GLN A 117 -19.55 11.07 -2.29
C GLN A 117 -19.40 12.37 -3.08
N ALA A 118 -18.62 12.36 -4.16
CA ALA A 118 -18.49 13.50 -5.06
C ALA A 118 -19.83 13.87 -5.74
N ALA A 119 -20.58 12.85 -6.18
CA ALA A 119 -21.92 13.06 -6.76
C ALA A 119 -22.90 13.68 -5.75
N LEU A 120 -22.93 13.19 -4.51
CA LEU A 120 -23.74 13.79 -3.44
C LEU A 120 -23.34 15.23 -3.13
N GLY A 121 -22.04 15.53 -3.11
CA GLY A 121 -21.55 16.89 -2.93
C GLY A 121 -22.04 17.83 -4.03
N ALA A 122 -22.05 17.38 -5.27
CA ALA A 122 -22.59 18.14 -6.39
C ALA A 122 -24.12 18.36 -6.27
N GLU A 123 -24.87 17.35 -5.82
CA GLU A 123 -26.33 17.49 -5.55
C GLU A 123 -26.60 18.48 -4.42
N GLN A 124 -25.82 18.42 -3.34
CA GLN A 124 -25.92 19.40 -2.23
C GLN A 124 -25.63 20.84 -2.69
N GLY A 125 -24.61 21.00 -3.55
CA GLY A 125 -24.30 22.32 -4.14
C GLY A 125 -25.46 22.88 -4.96
N LYS A 126 -26.09 22.05 -5.81
CA LYS A 126 -27.27 22.42 -6.61
C LYS A 126 -28.45 22.77 -5.70
N LEU A 127 -28.69 21.95 -4.66
CA LEU A 127 -29.77 22.19 -3.71
C LEU A 127 -29.57 23.49 -2.94
N GLY A 128 -28.35 23.78 -2.49
CA GLY A 128 -28.01 25.04 -1.84
C GLY A 128 -28.28 26.27 -2.73
N ALA A 129 -27.95 26.18 -4.02
CA ALA A 129 -28.27 27.25 -4.98
C ALA A 129 -29.78 27.44 -5.19
N LEU A 130 -30.56 26.37 -5.20
CA LEU A 130 -32.02 26.43 -5.28
C LEU A 130 -32.63 27.05 -4.03
N MET A 131 -32.12 26.70 -2.85
CA MET A 131 -32.62 27.25 -1.57
C MET A 131 -32.36 28.75 -1.46
N ALA A 132 -31.28 29.27 -1.99
CA ALA A 132 -30.95 30.69 -1.96
C ALA A 132 -32.01 31.57 -2.68
N ASN A 133 -32.73 31.00 -3.67
CA ASN A 133 -33.74 31.70 -4.46
C ASN A 133 -35.17 31.16 -4.26
N ALA A 134 -35.39 30.34 -3.24
CA ALA A 134 -36.64 29.63 -3.03
C ALA A 134 -37.71 30.50 -2.35
N THR A 135 -38.94 30.36 -2.79
CA THR A 135 -40.11 30.89 -2.09
C THR A 135 -40.41 30.08 -0.82
N PRO A 136 -41.17 30.66 0.16
CA PRO A 136 -41.53 29.91 1.38
C PRO A 136 -42.24 28.56 1.13
N ARG A 137 -43.00 28.46 0.05
CA ARG A 137 -43.68 27.20 -0.34
C ARG A 137 -42.70 26.15 -0.87
N GLN A 138 -41.63 26.58 -1.56
CA GLN A 138 -40.59 25.68 -2.09
C GLN A 138 -39.62 25.23 -0.99
N MET A 139 -39.41 26.03 0.03
CA MET A 139 -38.48 25.73 1.13
C MET A 139 -38.77 24.40 1.82
N ALA A 140 -40.04 24.05 2.04
CA ALA A 140 -40.40 22.76 2.71
C ALA A 140 -39.89 21.57 1.89
N SER A 141 -40.17 21.55 0.58
CA SER A 141 -39.74 20.42 -0.28
C SER A 141 -38.21 20.36 -0.46
N LEU A 142 -37.52 21.51 -0.44
CA LEU A 142 -36.07 21.57 -0.50
C LEU A 142 -35.44 21.07 0.80
N ALA A 143 -36.02 21.40 1.96
CA ALA A 143 -35.59 20.87 3.26
C ALA A 143 -35.70 19.36 3.35
N GLU A 144 -36.80 18.75 2.83
CA GLU A 144 -36.93 17.29 2.75
C GLU A 144 -35.85 16.65 1.88
N ARG A 145 -35.52 17.26 0.74
CA ARG A 145 -34.44 16.79 -0.13
C ARG A 145 -33.08 16.89 0.56
N GLN A 146 -32.83 17.96 1.31
CA GLN A 146 -31.61 18.13 2.06
C GLN A 146 -31.47 17.08 3.17
N ALA A 147 -32.56 16.75 3.88
CA ALA A 147 -32.58 15.69 4.86
C ALA A 147 -32.25 14.33 4.23
N ALA A 148 -32.87 14.00 3.09
CA ALA A 148 -32.60 12.76 2.36
C ALA A 148 -31.13 12.68 1.87
N LEU A 149 -30.51 13.77 1.44
CA LEU A 149 -29.09 13.81 1.10
C LEU A 149 -28.21 13.60 2.33
N GLY A 150 -28.59 14.17 3.49
CA GLY A 150 -27.90 13.93 4.77
C GLY A 150 -27.88 12.46 5.18
N GLU A 151 -29.02 11.78 5.04
CA GLU A 151 -29.12 10.34 5.31
C GLU A 151 -28.20 9.52 4.38
N ARG A 152 -28.19 9.83 3.08
CA ARG A 152 -27.28 9.17 2.12
C ARG A 152 -25.82 9.41 2.47
N GLN A 153 -25.46 10.62 2.88
CA GLN A 153 -24.10 10.96 3.28
C GLN A 153 -23.68 10.20 4.54
N SER A 154 -24.58 10.08 5.52
CA SER A 154 -24.36 9.28 6.73
C SER A 154 -24.14 7.80 6.39
N SER A 155 -24.95 7.24 5.49
CA SER A 155 -24.78 5.85 5.02
C SER A 155 -23.45 5.62 4.33
N LEU A 156 -23.01 6.55 3.47
CA LEU A 156 -21.70 6.45 2.84
C LEU A 156 -20.55 6.57 3.86
N GLY A 157 -20.70 7.42 4.87
CA GLY A 157 -19.72 7.51 5.97
C GLY A 157 -19.58 6.21 6.73
N ALA A 158 -20.69 5.52 7.02
CA ALA A 158 -20.67 4.21 7.65
C ALA A 158 -19.95 3.15 6.77
N GLN A 159 -20.21 3.14 5.46
CA GLN A 159 -19.53 2.22 4.53
C GLN A 159 -18.03 2.50 4.45
N GLN A 160 -17.61 3.77 4.48
CA GLN A 160 -16.19 4.13 4.52
C GLN A 160 -15.50 3.66 5.81
N ALA A 161 -16.19 3.80 6.96
CA ALA A 161 -15.66 3.30 8.23
C ALA A 161 -15.45 1.78 8.19
N GLU A 162 -16.44 1.02 7.71
CA GLU A 162 -16.33 -0.44 7.54
C GLU A 162 -15.16 -0.85 6.62
N LEU A 163 -14.98 -0.16 5.49
CA LEU A 163 -13.84 -0.43 4.61
C LEU A 163 -12.50 -0.08 5.29
N GLY A 164 -12.45 0.97 6.10
CA GLY A 164 -11.27 1.32 6.89
C GLY A 164 -10.90 0.24 7.90
N GLU A 165 -11.86 -0.34 8.58
CA GLU A 165 -11.66 -1.47 9.51
C GLU A 165 -11.10 -2.69 8.77
N ARG A 166 -11.72 -3.08 7.65
CA ARG A 166 -11.23 -4.20 6.81
C ARG A 166 -9.82 -3.97 6.30
N GLN A 167 -9.47 -2.73 5.96
CA GLN A 167 -8.13 -2.37 5.53
C GLN A 167 -7.11 -2.50 6.67
N GLY A 168 -7.49 -2.14 7.90
CA GLY A 168 -6.69 -2.36 9.10
C GLY A 168 -6.44 -3.84 9.38
N GLU A 169 -7.47 -4.69 9.27
CA GLU A 169 -7.34 -6.14 9.43
C GLU A 169 -6.41 -6.76 8.38
N LEU A 170 -6.53 -6.34 7.10
CA LEU A 170 -5.63 -6.81 6.05
C LEU A 170 -4.18 -6.38 6.29
N GLY A 171 -3.96 -5.17 6.84
CA GLY A 171 -2.63 -4.71 7.25
C GLY A 171 -1.99 -5.62 8.31
N GLN A 172 -2.73 -5.99 9.33
CA GLN A 172 -2.27 -6.92 10.37
C GLN A 172 -1.98 -8.32 9.80
N GLN A 173 -2.84 -8.82 8.92
CA GLN A 173 -2.61 -10.10 8.24
C GLN A 173 -1.35 -10.06 7.37
N GLN A 174 -1.08 -8.94 6.70
CA GLN A 174 0.11 -8.75 5.88
C GLN A 174 1.39 -8.79 6.71
N GLU A 175 1.41 -8.13 7.87
CA GLU A 175 2.53 -8.17 8.79
C GLU A 175 2.79 -9.59 9.30
N HIS A 176 1.75 -10.29 9.75
CA HIS A 176 1.85 -11.67 10.21
C HIS A 176 2.38 -12.63 9.11
N LEU A 177 1.87 -12.52 7.88
CA LEU A 177 2.35 -13.31 6.75
C LEU A 177 3.81 -13.01 6.41
N ALA A 178 4.25 -11.76 6.52
CA ALA A 178 5.64 -11.39 6.31
C ALA A 178 6.56 -12.00 7.38
N GLU A 179 6.13 -12.05 8.63
CA GLU A 179 6.87 -12.71 9.72
C GLU A 179 7.01 -14.22 9.48
N LEU A 180 5.95 -14.89 9.02
CA LEU A 180 5.97 -16.32 8.70
C LEU A 180 6.82 -16.64 7.46
N ALA A 181 6.85 -15.76 6.48
CA ALA A 181 7.60 -15.96 5.24
C ALA A 181 9.12 -15.83 5.45
N ARG A 182 9.59 -14.93 6.31
CA ARG A 182 11.03 -14.69 6.54
C ARG A 182 11.84 -15.94 6.86
N PRO A 183 11.50 -16.76 7.88
CA PRO A 183 12.27 -17.96 8.21
C PRO A 183 12.22 -18.99 7.08
N GLN A 184 11.12 -19.08 6.35
CA GLN A 184 10.98 -20.01 5.21
C GLN A 184 11.89 -19.59 4.05
N PHE A 185 11.96 -18.29 3.72
CA PHE A 185 12.89 -17.79 2.72
C PHE A 185 14.34 -17.98 3.14
N ARG A 186 14.68 -17.71 4.41
CA ARG A 186 16.04 -17.95 4.93
C ARG A 186 16.44 -19.40 4.80
N ALA A 187 15.56 -20.33 5.15
CA ALA A 187 15.80 -21.76 4.98
C ALA A 187 16.00 -22.14 3.51
N LEU A 188 15.19 -21.62 2.60
CA LEU A 188 15.29 -21.83 1.16
C LEU A 188 16.62 -21.32 0.59
N VAL A 189 17.04 -20.13 1.00
CA VAL A 189 18.32 -19.53 0.57
C VAL A 189 19.51 -20.34 1.10
N ASN A 190 19.49 -20.75 2.36
CA ASN A 190 20.54 -21.59 2.94
C ASN A 190 20.65 -22.94 2.21
N GLU A 191 19.53 -23.57 1.90
CA GLU A 191 19.51 -24.79 1.07
C GLU A 191 20.12 -24.54 -0.31
N ALA A 192 19.75 -23.43 -0.96
CA ALA A 192 20.30 -23.06 -2.26
C ALA A 192 21.82 -22.88 -2.24
N ILE A 193 22.34 -22.22 -1.18
CA ILE A 193 23.78 -22.01 -0.99
C ILE A 193 24.49 -23.36 -0.77
N GLN A 194 23.98 -24.22 0.14
CA GLN A 194 24.56 -25.52 0.44
C GLN A 194 24.61 -26.44 -0.78
N ARG A 195 23.60 -26.35 -1.66
CA ARG A 195 23.54 -27.16 -2.89
C ARG A 195 24.27 -26.54 -4.08
N GLY A 196 24.89 -25.35 -3.92
CA GLY A 196 25.55 -24.65 -5.00
C GLY A 196 24.61 -24.09 -6.07
N LEU A 197 23.32 -23.90 -5.74
CA LEU A 197 22.27 -23.39 -6.64
C LEU A 197 22.06 -21.89 -6.50
N ALA A 198 22.70 -21.26 -5.52
CA ALA A 198 22.69 -19.80 -5.31
C ALA A 198 23.98 -19.21 -5.89
N GLN A 199 23.84 -18.34 -6.88
CA GLN A 199 24.96 -17.58 -7.43
C GLN A 199 25.11 -16.29 -6.62
N ARG A 200 26.26 -16.10 -5.97
CA ARG A 200 26.56 -14.82 -5.29
C ARG A 200 26.77 -13.72 -6.33
N VAL A 201 26.18 -12.57 -6.07
CA VAL A 201 26.26 -11.37 -6.92
C VAL A 201 26.53 -10.18 -5.99
N ASP A 202 27.61 -9.47 -6.23
CA ASP A 202 28.03 -8.30 -5.44
C ASP A 202 27.69 -7.02 -6.19
#